data_7a1cd222acc1bda8c4266d815e737711
#
_entry.id   7a1cd222acc1bda8c4266d815e737711
#
_cell.length_a   1.000
_cell.length_b   1.000
_cell.length_c   1.000
_cell.angle_alpha   90.00
_cell.angle_beta   90.00
_cell.angle_gamma   90.00
#
_symmetry.space_group_name_H-M   'P 1'
#
loop_
_entity.id
_entity.type
_entity.pdbx_description
1 polymer ?
#
loop_
_entity_poly.entity_id
_entity_poly.type
_entity_poly.pdbx_seq_one_letter_code
_entity_poly.pdbx_strand_id
1 'polypeptide(L)'
;MSVLRRMTLLTLPLLLAAQTVSANEVKFDKAQLEARFAKLGLEVKDITAADIDGLIEVNTSGGVLFASPNGDYFLAGTLYQLDESGQYQDVLAKRQAPINAAKIAAFKDSMIEFKADDEQYVVTVFTDVTCGYCVKLHSQMQGYNDLGITVRYMAFPRQGATGMAADQMAAVWGAEDPQAAMHDGKVNRQFPKTGDDFAKFQQIIKQHYSLGRELGISGTPAIFLPNGEMIGGYLPPEQLVQRLKQI
;
A
#
# COMPACT_ATOMS: atom_id res chain seq x y z
N MET A 1 80.89 21.53 25.42
CA MET A 1 80.58 20.08 25.58
C MET A 1 79.09 19.96 25.69
N SER A 2 78.45 19.64 24.57
CA SER A 2 77.00 19.60 24.48
C SER A 2 76.57 18.15 24.24
N VAL A 3 75.77 17.59 25.16
CA VAL A 3 75.28 16.19 25.11
C VAL A 3 73.86 16.23 24.50
N LEU A 4 73.76 15.82 23.25
CA LEU A 4 72.52 15.72 22.50
C LEU A 4 71.78 14.44 22.92
N ARG A 5 70.68 14.57 23.66
CA ARG A 5 69.81 13.47 24.12
C ARG A 5 68.84 13.13 23.02
N ARG A 6 69.06 12.01 22.31
CA ARG A 6 68.12 11.47 21.32
C ARG A 6 66.90 10.86 22.04
N MET A 7 65.75 11.46 21.84
CA MET A 7 64.45 10.93 22.27
C MET A 7 63.89 10.09 21.13
N THR A 8 63.87 8.77 21.33
CA THR A 8 63.26 7.82 20.41
C THR A 8 61.76 7.73 20.70
N LEU A 9 60.93 8.29 19.79
CA LEU A 9 59.47 8.11 19.84
C LEU A 9 59.14 6.68 19.38
N LEU A 10 58.65 5.84 20.30
CA LEU A 10 57.99 4.59 19.96
C LEU A 10 56.56 4.92 19.50
N THR A 11 56.33 4.81 18.21
CA THR A 11 54.97 4.81 17.64
C THR A 11 54.38 3.40 17.76
N LEU A 12 53.43 3.24 18.68
CA LEU A 12 52.63 2.02 18.82
C LEU A 12 51.55 2.04 17.71
N PRO A 13 51.44 1.05 16.81
CA PRO A 13 50.35 1.02 15.84
C PRO A 13 49.08 0.60 16.57
N LEU A 14 48.11 1.53 16.56
CA LEU A 14 46.74 1.29 17.01
C LEU A 14 46.05 0.37 15.98
N LEU A 15 46.03 -0.93 16.23
CA LEU A 15 45.21 -1.89 15.48
C LEU A 15 43.75 -1.62 15.82
N LEU A 16 43.07 -0.84 14.96
CA LEU A 16 41.60 -0.78 14.92
C LEU A 16 41.11 -2.17 14.46
N ALA A 17 40.72 -3.01 15.40
CA ALA A 17 39.90 -4.19 15.10
C ALA A 17 38.51 -3.69 14.65
N ALA A 18 38.28 -3.63 13.34
CA ALA A 18 36.95 -3.52 12.79
C ALA A 18 36.19 -4.78 13.19
N GLN A 19 35.33 -4.67 14.20
CA GLN A 19 34.33 -5.69 14.48
C GLN A 19 33.32 -5.64 13.35
N THR A 20 33.45 -6.55 12.39
CA THR A 20 32.39 -6.85 11.44
C THR A 20 31.25 -7.45 12.25
N VAL A 21 30.18 -6.67 12.46
CA VAL A 21 28.89 -7.22 12.91
C VAL A 21 28.45 -8.15 11.80
N SER A 22 28.70 -9.44 11.98
CA SER A 22 28.16 -10.48 11.12
C SER A 22 26.67 -10.51 11.39
N ALA A 23 25.86 -10.02 10.45
CA ALA A 23 24.45 -10.31 10.44
C ALA A 23 24.32 -11.84 10.53
N ASN A 24 23.61 -12.32 11.53
CA ASN A 24 23.41 -13.75 11.75
C ASN A 24 22.58 -14.27 10.57
N GLU A 25 23.22 -14.78 9.52
CA GLU A 25 22.53 -15.38 8.37
C GLU A 25 21.73 -16.58 8.89
N VAL A 26 20.41 -16.41 8.95
CA VAL A 26 19.50 -17.52 9.28
C VAL A 26 19.62 -18.57 8.19
N LYS A 27 20.25 -19.70 8.50
CA LYS A 27 20.41 -20.82 7.56
C LYS A 27 19.12 -21.60 7.48
N PHE A 28 18.63 -21.78 6.27
CA PHE A 28 17.43 -22.60 5.98
C PHE A 28 17.64 -23.42 4.71
N ASP A 29 16.92 -24.54 4.59
CA ASP A 29 16.88 -25.35 3.38
C ASP A 29 15.61 -24.99 2.59
N LYS A 30 15.80 -24.26 1.49
CA LYS A 30 14.72 -23.80 0.63
C LYS A 30 13.89 -24.98 0.07
N ALA A 31 14.54 -26.03 -0.41
CA ALA A 31 13.85 -27.18 -1.00
C ALA A 31 13.00 -27.93 0.04
N GLN A 32 13.51 -28.04 1.26
CA GLN A 32 12.76 -28.64 2.37
C GLN A 32 11.52 -27.82 2.71
N LEU A 33 11.65 -26.49 2.78
CA LEU A 33 10.53 -25.59 3.07
C LEU A 33 9.48 -25.62 1.96
N GLU A 34 9.90 -25.54 0.69
CA GLU A 34 9.01 -25.67 -0.47
C GLU A 34 8.21 -26.98 -0.40
N ALA A 35 8.87 -28.13 -0.13
CA ALA A 35 8.20 -29.42 -0.01
C ALA A 35 7.23 -29.48 1.18
N ARG A 36 7.53 -28.81 2.30
CA ARG A 36 6.63 -28.75 3.46
C ARG A 36 5.40 -27.89 3.20
N PHE A 37 5.55 -26.67 2.67
CA PHE A 37 4.44 -25.77 2.40
C PHE A 37 3.58 -26.24 1.23
N ALA A 38 4.15 -26.95 0.25
CA ALA A 38 3.38 -27.61 -0.82
C ALA A 38 2.34 -28.62 -0.28
N LYS A 39 2.60 -29.28 0.85
CA LYS A 39 1.62 -30.17 1.51
C LYS A 39 0.40 -29.42 2.05
N LEU A 40 0.52 -28.12 2.28
CA LEU A 40 -0.58 -27.22 2.66
C LEU A 40 -1.28 -26.58 1.44
N GLY A 41 -0.88 -26.96 0.22
CA GLY A 41 -1.38 -26.35 -1.01
C GLY A 41 -0.81 -24.95 -1.28
N LEU A 42 0.29 -24.58 -0.64
CA LEU A 42 0.94 -23.30 -0.79
C LEU A 42 2.20 -23.40 -1.68
N GLU A 43 2.26 -22.60 -2.72
CA GLU A 43 3.45 -22.44 -3.54
C GLU A 43 4.34 -21.36 -2.89
N VAL A 44 5.58 -21.72 -2.59
CA VAL A 44 6.59 -20.78 -2.04
C VAL A 44 7.22 -20.00 -3.19
N LYS A 45 7.13 -18.68 -3.13
CA LYS A 45 7.68 -17.74 -4.12
C LYS A 45 9.08 -17.29 -3.73
N ASP A 46 9.25 -16.93 -2.44
CA ASP A 46 10.51 -16.43 -1.91
C ASP A 46 10.62 -16.74 -0.42
N ILE A 47 11.86 -16.79 0.09
CA ILE A 47 12.17 -16.97 1.51
C ILE A 47 13.29 -16.03 1.90
N THR A 48 13.09 -15.24 2.94
CA THR A 48 14.07 -14.30 3.49
C THR A 48 14.14 -14.42 5.02
N ALA A 49 15.17 -13.82 5.63
CA ALA A 49 15.18 -13.65 7.08
C ALA A 49 14.04 -12.71 7.50
N ALA A 50 13.36 -13.03 8.58
CA ALA A 50 12.37 -12.12 9.16
C ALA A 50 13.04 -11.03 10.00
N ASP A 51 12.30 -9.95 10.30
CA ASP A 51 12.78 -8.90 11.23
C ASP A 51 12.83 -9.37 12.69
N ILE A 52 12.38 -10.59 12.97
CA ILE A 52 12.50 -11.26 14.28
C ILE A 52 13.59 -12.30 14.18
N ASP A 53 14.58 -12.21 15.07
CA ASP A 53 15.67 -13.18 15.15
C ASP A 53 15.15 -14.61 15.27
N GLY A 54 15.72 -15.50 14.48
CA GLY A 54 15.40 -16.95 14.49
C GLY A 54 14.15 -17.31 13.68
N LEU A 55 13.47 -16.35 13.05
CA LEU A 55 12.39 -16.60 12.12
C LEU A 55 12.81 -16.31 10.67
N ILE A 56 12.10 -16.95 9.75
CA ILE A 56 12.14 -16.66 8.33
C ILE A 56 10.77 -16.17 7.86
N GLU A 57 10.79 -15.32 6.85
CA GLU A 57 9.63 -14.88 6.12
C GLU A 57 9.46 -15.71 4.85
N VAL A 58 8.34 -16.38 4.70
CA VAL A 58 8.02 -17.25 3.57
C VAL A 58 6.90 -16.60 2.77
N ASN A 59 7.24 -16.05 1.60
CA ASN A 59 6.26 -15.49 0.68
C ASN A 59 5.64 -16.63 -0.15
N THR A 60 4.33 -16.81 -0.06
CA THR A 60 3.60 -17.90 -0.70
C THR A 60 2.48 -17.40 -1.62
N SER A 61 1.87 -18.34 -2.35
CA SER A 61 0.65 -18.06 -3.12
C SER A 61 -0.54 -17.64 -2.24
N GLY A 62 -0.53 -17.99 -0.94
CA GLY A 62 -1.54 -17.62 0.05
C GLY A 62 -1.20 -16.40 0.89
N GLY A 63 -0.08 -15.72 0.61
CA GLY A 63 0.43 -14.57 1.38
C GLY A 63 1.74 -14.88 2.11
N VAL A 64 2.14 -13.95 2.97
CA VAL A 64 3.37 -14.05 3.75
C VAL A 64 3.11 -14.80 5.06
N LEU A 65 3.98 -15.77 5.34
CA LEU A 65 4.02 -16.51 6.60
C LEU A 65 5.35 -16.28 7.29
N PHE A 66 5.37 -16.32 8.62
CA PHE A 66 6.60 -16.36 9.41
C PHE A 66 6.80 -17.78 9.88
N ALA A 67 8.01 -18.33 9.73
CA ALA A 67 8.28 -19.72 10.08
C ALA A 67 9.62 -19.90 10.81
N SER A 68 9.75 -21.02 11.51
CA SER A 68 11.07 -21.49 11.95
C SER A 68 11.92 -21.92 10.74
N PRO A 69 13.25 -21.79 10.77
CA PRO A 69 14.13 -22.11 9.64
C PRO A 69 14.02 -23.55 9.13
N ASN A 70 13.63 -24.48 10.00
CA ASN A 70 13.37 -25.87 9.65
C ASN A 70 11.93 -26.14 9.17
N GLY A 71 11.02 -25.14 9.24
CA GLY A 71 9.63 -25.23 8.84
C GLY A 71 8.75 -26.10 9.75
N ASP A 72 9.18 -26.39 10.98
CA ASP A 72 8.36 -27.15 11.93
C ASP A 72 7.20 -26.32 12.50
N TYR A 73 7.40 -25.01 12.61
CA TYR A 73 6.42 -24.06 13.08
C TYR A 73 6.22 -22.92 12.09
N PHE A 74 4.99 -22.44 11.96
CA PHE A 74 4.70 -21.23 11.20
C PHE A 74 3.58 -20.43 11.86
N LEU A 75 3.58 -19.12 11.57
CA LEU A 75 2.58 -18.15 11.96
C LEU A 75 1.98 -17.53 10.69
N ALA A 76 0.64 -17.49 10.62
CA ALA A 76 -0.10 -16.69 9.65
C ALA A 76 -0.68 -15.48 10.39
N GLY A 77 -0.21 -14.28 10.08
CA GLY A 77 -0.65 -13.08 10.77
C GLY A 77 0.17 -11.85 10.40
N THR A 78 -0.14 -10.72 11.05
CA THR A 78 0.55 -9.46 10.86
C THR A 78 1.68 -9.31 11.87
N LEU A 79 2.86 -8.92 11.38
CA LEU A 79 4.00 -8.54 12.21
C LEU A 79 3.96 -7.04 12.44
N TYR A 80 3.92 -6.63 13.70
CA TYR A 80 4.02 -5.23 14.10
C TYR A 80 5.36 -4.94 14.75
N GLN A 81 6.02 -3.88 14.32
CA GLN A 81 7.16 -3.30 15.00
C GLN A 81 6.66 -2.29 16.01
N LEU A 82 7.05 -2.43 17.27
CA LEU A 82 6.76 -1.50 18.35
C LEU A 82 7.97 -0.59 18.57
N ASP A 83 7.78 0.72 18.63
CA ASP A 83 8.82 1.68 18.94
C ASP A 83 8.89 2.01 20.45
N GLU A 84 9.91 2.78 20.86
CA GLU A 84 10.11 3.18 22.26
C GLU A 84 8.98 4.07 22.82
N SER A 85 8.21 4.73 21.96
CA SER A 85 7.08 5.58 22.34
C SER A 85 5.78 4.78 22.55
N GLY A 86 5.79 3.49 22.24
CA GLY A 86 4.62 2.61 22.27
C GLY A 86 3.75 2.68 21.03
N GLN A 87 4.24 3.33 19.95
CA GLN A 87 3.58 3.27 18.65
C GLN A 87 3.98 2.01 17.91
N TYR A 88 3.04 1.45 17.16
CA TYR A 88 3.29 0.24 16.38
C TYR A 88 3.00 0.44 14.91
N GLN A 89 3.75 -0.25 14.07
CA GLN A 89 3.64 -0.21 12.63
C GLN A 89 3.64 -1.61 12.03
N ASP A 90 2.73 -1.87 11.09
CA ASP A 90 2.73 -3.10 10.28
C ASP A 90 3.96 -3.13 9.37
N VAL A 91 4.85 -4.09 9.62
CA VAL A 91 6.14 -4.22 8.92
C VAL A 91 5.94 -4.52 7.44
N LEU A 92 5.02 -5.44 7.11
CA LEU A 92 4.76 -5.82 5.72
C LEU A 92 4.07 -4.69 4.96
N ALA A 93 3.08 -4.03 5.58
CA ALA A 93 2.39 -2.89 4.98
C ALA A 93 3.36 -1.73 4.70
N LYS A 94 4.29 -1.44 5.63
CA LYS A 94 5.33 -0.41 5.43
C LYS A 94 6.22 -0.72 4.24
N ARG A 95 6.70 -1.96 4.11
CA ARG A 95 7.54 -2.38 2.98
C ARG A 95 6.78 -2.36 1.65
N GLN A 96 5.48 -2.70 1.69
CA GLN A 96 4.63 -2.73 0.51
C GLN A 96 4.20 -1.32 0.04
N ALA A 97 4.13 -0.36 0.95
CA ALA A 97 3.62 0.99 0.68
C ALA A 97 4.28 1.68 -0.53
N PRO A 98 5.62 1.81 -0.65
CA PRO A 98 6.23 2.46 -1.82
C PRO A 98 5.96 1.72 -3.13
N ILE A 99 5.81 0.40 -3.10
CA ILE A 99 5.45 -0.41 -4.27
C ILE A 99 4.01 -0.10 -4.69
N ASN A 100 3.10 0.02 -3.72
CA ASN A 100 1.71 0.41 -3.96
C ASN A 100 1.62 1.80 -4.58
N ALA A 101 2.37 2.78 -4.03
CA ALA A 101 2.42 4.14 -4.56
C ALA A 101 2.86 4.16 -6.03
N ALA A 102 3.92 3.43 -6.38
CA ALA A 102 4.42 3.34 -7.76
C ALA A 102 3.37 2.70 -8.71
N LYS A 103 2.70 1.63 -8.28
CA LYS A 103 1.63 0.99 -9.08
C LYS A 103 0.45 1.92 -9.30
N ILE A 104 0.01 2.62 -8.26
CA ILE A 104 -1.12 3.58 -8.33
C ILE A 104 -0.76 4.75 -9.24
N ALA A 105 0.45 5.28 -9.16
CA ALA A 105 0.90 6.42 -9.97
C ALA A 105 0.82 6.15 -11.49
N ALA A 106 0.99 4.90 -11.92
CA ALA A 106 0.86 4.50 -13.32
C ALA A 106 -0.56 4.69 -13.90
N PHE A 107 -1.57 4.85 -13.04
CA PHE A 107 -2.97 5.03 -13.43
C PHE A 107 -3.46 6.48 -13.33
N LYS A 108 -2.58 7.45 -13.05
CA LYS A 108 -2.95 8.84 -12.79
C LYS A 108 -3.90 9.42 -13.83
N ASP A 109 -3.62 9.19 -15.12
CA ASP A 109 -4.37 9.79 -16.24
C ASP A 109 -5.78 9.17 -16.43
N SER A 110 -6.09 8.08 -15.74
CA SER A 110 -7.40 7.43 -15.77
C SER A 110 -8.23 7.66 -14.52
N MET A 111 -7.76 8.46 -13.57
CA MET A 111 -8.46 8.78 -12.33
C MET A 111 -9.41 9.94 -12.51
N ILE A 112 -10.51 9.97 -11.74
CA ILE A 112 -11.33 11.18 -11.59
C ILE A 112 -10.79 11.97 -10.42
N GLU A 113 -10.31 13.20 -10.67
CA GLU A 113 -9.66 14.03 -9.67
C GLU A 113 -10.61 15.10 -9.13
N PHE A 114 -10.70 15.24 -7.81
CA PHE A 114 -11.32 16.34 -7.09
C PHE A 114 -10.22 17.13 -6.42
N LYS A 115 -9.74 18.15 -7.14
CA LYS A 115 -8.56 18.91 -6.76
C LYS A 115 -8.88 19.96 -5.70
N ALA A 116 -8.03 20.06 -4.67
CA ALA A 116 -8.04 21.15 -3.71
C ALA A 116 -7.40 22.41 -4.31
N ASP A 117 -7.94 23.59 -4.00
CA ASP A 117 -7.37 24.87 -4.46
C ASP A 117 -5.97 25.11 -3.87
N ASP A 118 -5.77 24.78 -2.59
CA ASP A 118 -4.48 24.81 -1.90
C ASP A 118 -4.00 23.39 -1.64
N GLU A 119 -3.59 22.69 -2.71
CA GLU A 119 -3.18 21.29 -2.65
C GLU A 119 -1.93 21.10 -1.80
N GLN A 120 -2.04 20.40 -0.67
CA GLN A 120 -0.95 19.97 0.18
C GLN A 120 -0.74 18.45 0.14
N TYR A 121 -1.82 17.70 -0.04
CA TYR A 121 -1.81 16.24 -0.06
C TYR A 121 -2.66 15.71 -1.20
N VAL A 122 -2.24 14.59 -1.77
CA VAL A 122 -3.03 13.85 -2.77
C VAL A 122 -3.27 12.44 -2.25
N VAL A 123 -4.53 12.05 -2.14
CA VAL A 123 -4.92 10.68 -1.80
C VAL A 123 -5.61 10.00 -2.96
N THR A 124 -5.40 8.69 -3.11
CA THR A 124 -6.14 7.89 -4.07
C THR A 124 -7.18 7.05 -3.35
N VAL A 125 -8.43 7.11 -3.79
CA VAL A 125 -9.54 6.40 -3.16
C VAL A 125 -10.16 5.42 -4.16
N PHE A 126 -10.03 4.13 -3.86
CA PHE A 126 -10.79 3.12 -4.58
C PHE A 126 -12.24 3.13 -4.08
N THR A 127 -13.15 3.34 -5.01
CA THR A 127 -14.54 3.67 -4.72
C THR A 127 -15.52 2.79 -5.50
N ASP A 128 -16.74 2.68 -4.97
CA ASP A 128 -17.88 2.01 -5.59
C ASP A 128 -19.10 2.92 -5.50
N VAL A 129 -19.82 3.13 -6.61
CA VAL A 129 -21.00 4.00 -6.65
C VAL A 129 -22.18 3.45 -5.84
N THR A 130 -22.17 2.14 -5.54
CA THR A 130 -23.23 1.49 -4.74
C THR A 130 -22.90 1.44 -3.25
N CYS A 131 -21.70 1.87 -2.83
CA CYS A 131 -21.23 1.79 -1.46
C CYS A 131 -21.66 3.00 -0.63
N GLY A 132 -22.42 2.79 0.46
CA GLY A 132 -22.87 3.87 1.34
C GLY A 132 -21.75 4.69 1.96
N TYR A 133 -20.66 4.07 2.41
CA TYR A 133 -19.49 4.79 2.93
C TYR A 133 -18.72 5.56 1.87
N CYS A 134 -18.74 5.09 0.60
CA CYS A 134 -18.18 5.85 -0.51
C CYS A 134 -19.04 7.09 -0.84
N VAL A 135 -20.36 6.99 -0.71
CA VAL A 135 -21.28 8.14 -0.80
C VAL A 135 -20.99 9.12 0.35
N LYS A 136 -20.84 8.63 1.57
CA LYS A 136 -20.50 9.45 2.74
C LYS A 136 -19.18 10.20 2.56
N LEU A 137 -18.14 9.54 2.07
CA LEU A 137 -16.85 10.18 1.75
C LEU A 137 -17.06 11.28 0.72
N HIS A 138 -17.77 10.96 -0.36
CA HIS A 138 -18.01 11.90 -1.47
C HIS A 138 -18.82 13.13 -1.04
N SER A 139 -19.82 12.96 -0.17
CA SER A 139 -20.62 14.09 0.36
C SER A 139 -19.81 15.09 1.17
N GLN A 140 -18.60 14.74 1.59
CA GLN A 140 -17.68 15.61 2.31
C GLN A 140 -16.50 16.09 1.46
N MET A 141 -16.59 15.98 0.13
CA MET A 141 -15.51 16.30 -0.79
C MET A 141 -14.96 17.71 -0.55
N GLN A 142 -15.83 18.70 -0.38
CA GLN A 142 -15.42 20.06 -0.08
C GLN A 142 -14.61 20.13 1.21
N GLY A 143 -14.98 19.40 2.26
CA GLY A 143 -14.21 19.38 3.52
C GLY A 143 -12.83 18.80 3.37
N TYR A 144 -12.60 17.80 2.49
CA TYR A 144 -11.25 17.34 2.16
C TYR A 144 -10.48 18.42 1.40
N ASN A 145 -11.08 19.03 0.41
CA ASN A 145 -10.45 20.07 -0.40
C ASN A 145 -10.10 21.32 0.44
N ASP A 146 -10.96 21.75 1.35
CA ASP A 146 -10.72 22.89 2.27
C ASP A 146 -9.51 22.64 3.20
N LEU A 147 -9.17 21.38 3.46
CA LEU A 147 -7.99 20.97 4.22
C LEU A 147 -6.76 20.67 3.34
N GLY A 148 -6.79 21.08 2.07
CA GLY A 148 -5.69 20.90 1.12
C GLY A 148 -5.52 19.46 0.61
N ILE A 149 -6.57 18.60 0.75
CA ILE A 149 -6.52 17.21 0.30
C ILE A 149 -7.20 17.09 -1.05
N THR A 150 -6.42 16.84 -2.09
CA THR A 150 -6.92 16.40 -3.41
C THR A 150 -7.28 14.92 -3.35
N VAL A 151 -8.47 14.58 -3.83
CA VAL A 151 -8.95 13.19 -3.88
C VAL A 151 -8.98 12.71 -5.32
N ARG A 152 -8.30 11.61 -5.62
CA ARG A 152 -8.32 10.91 -6.90
C ARG A 152 -9.09 9.61 -6.76
N TYR A 153 -10.15 9.43 -7.54
CA TYR A 153 -10.92 8.20 -7.53
C TYR A 153 -10.41 7.19 -8.53
N MET A 154 -10.30 5.94 -8.07
CA MET A 154 -10.20 4.74 -8.89
C MET A 154 -11.42 3.85 -8.67
N ALA A 155 -11.86 3.16 -9.71
CA ALA A 155 -13.04 2.31 -9.65
C ALA A 155 -12.73 0.97 -8.98
N PHE A 156 -13.57 0.58 -8.01
CA PHE A 156 -13.54 -0.75 -7.42
C PHE A 156 -14.97 -1.25 -7.16
N PRO A 157 -15.71 -1.65 -8.20
CA PRO A 157 -17.04 -2.22 -8.03
C PRO A 157 -16.93 -3.53 -7.25
N ARG A 158 -17.47 -3.59 -6.03
CA ARG A 158 -17.30 -4.72 -5.09
C ARG A 158 -17.89 -6.05 -5.60
N GLN A 159 -18.82 -5.96 -6.54
CA GLN A 159 -19.44 -7.14 -7.16
C GLN A 159 -18.61 -7.71 -8.32
N GLY A 160 -17.48 -7.11 -8.65
CA GLY A 160 -16.60 -7.54 -9.73
C GLY A 160 -16.44 -6.49 -10.84
N ALA A 161 -15.51 -6.75 -11.75
CA ALA A 161 -15.15 -5.86 -12.85
C ALA A 161 -16.19 -5.82 -13.99
N THR A 162 -17.32 -6.51 -13.85
CA THR A 162 -18.42 -6.60 -14.81
C THR A 162 -19.77 -6.51 -14.09
N GLY A 163 -20.84 -6.23 -14.84
CA GLY A 163 -22.19 -6.11 -14.31
C GLY A 163 -22.58 -4.67 -13.99
N MET A 164 -23.80 -4.49 -13.46
CA MET A 164 -24.45 -3.18 -13.37
C MET A 164 -23.59 -2.10 -12.71
N ALA A 165 -22.98 -2.37 -11.55
CA ALA A 165 -22.15 -1.39 -10.86
C ALA A 165 -20.91 -1.00 -11.67
N ALA A 166 -20.25 -1.97 -12.33
CA ALA A 166 -19.12 -1.72 -13.20
C ALA A 166 -19.51 -0.89 -14.43
N ASP A 167 -20.65 -1.21 -15.04
CA ASP A 167 -21.20 -0.49 -16.20
C ASP A 167 -21.60 0.95 -15.84
N GLN A 168 -22.23 1.16 -14.68
CA GLN A 168 -22.53 2.49 -14.16
C GLN A 168 -21.25 3.30 -13.94
N MET A 169 -20.20 2.69 -13.38
CA MET A 169 -18.92 3.35 -13.20
C MET A 169 -18.24 3.65 -14.54
N ALA A 170 -18.32 2.74 -15.52
CA ALA A 170 -17.79 2.99 -16.87
C ALA A 170 -18.50 4.17 -17.53
N ALA A 171 -19.83 4.30 -17.37
CA ALA A 171 -20.58 5.45 -17.87
C ALA A 171 -20.15 6.76 -17.17
N VAL A 172 -19.90 6.75 -15.87
CA VAL A 172 -19.38 7.91 -15.13
C VAL A 172 -18.00 8.32 -15.63
N TRP A 173 -17.07 7.36 -15.81
CA TRP A 173 -15.71 7.63 -16.32
C TRP A 173 -15.71 8.14 -17.76
N GLY A 174 -16.72 7.77 -18.56
CA GLY A 174 -16.87 8.17 -19.95
C GLY A 174 -17.73 9.44 -20.15
N ALA A 175 -18.19 10.06 -19.08
CA ALA A 175 -18.99 11.28 -19.17
C ALA A 175 -18.14 12.47 -19.66
N GLU A 176 -18.79 13.46 -20.26
CA GLU A 176 -18.17 14.73 -20.64
C GLU A 176 -17.59 15.46 -19.40
N ASP A 177 -18.33 15.43 -18.29
CA ASP A 177 -17.88 15.87 -16.97
C ASP A 177 -17.94 14.69 -15.98
N PRO A 178 -16.82 13.95 -15.80
CA PRO A 178 -16.80 12.82 -14.90
C PRO A 178 -16.97 13.18 -13.42
N GLN A 179 -16.63 14.41 -13.02
CA GLN A 179 -16.80 14.88 -11.63
C GLN A 179 -18.30 15.07 -11.32
N ALA A 180 -19.03 15.79 -12.18
CA ALA A 180 -20.46 15.95 -12.05
C ALA A 180 -21.19 14.60 -12.13
N ALA A 181 -20.81 13.74 -13.08
CA ALA A 181 -21.39 12.41 -13.22
C ALA A 181 -21.13 11.51 -12.00
N MET A 182 -19.96 11.63 -11.37
CA MET A 182 -19.64 10.92 -10.11
C MET A 182 -20.53 11.41 -8.97
N HIS A 183 -20.75 12.72 -8.87
CA HIS A 183 -21.63 13.30 -7.86
C HIS A 183 -23.07 12.80 -8.06
N ASP A 184 -23.61 12.92 -9.26
CA ASP A 184 -24.95 12.49 -9.58
C ASP A 184 -25.16 10.99 -9.36
N GLY A 185 -24.21 10.17 -9.78
CA GLY A 185 -24.25 8.72 -9.58
C GLY A 185 -24.26 8.32 -8.12
N LYS A 186 -23.46 8.98 -7.28
CA LYS A 186 -23.37 8.68 -5.84
C LYS A 186 -24.55 9.24 -5.05
N VAL A 187 -24.89 10.51 -5.26
CA VAL A 187 -25.86 11.23 -4.43
C VAL A 187 -27.30 11.05 -4.96
N ASN A 188 -27.49 11.24 -6.28
CA ASN A 188 -28.79 11.27 -6.92
C ASN A 188 -29.21 9.93 -7.54
N ARG A 189 -28.28 8.94 -7.59
CA ARG A 189 -28.47 7.66 -8.29
C ARG A 189 -28.80 7.85 -9.78
N GLN A 190 -28.32 8.93 -10.37
CA GLN A 190 -28.47 9.23 -11.78
C GLN A 190 -27.14 8.95 -12.50
N PHE A 191 -27.19 8.12 -13.53
CA PHE A 191 -26.02 7.73 -14.29
C PHE A 191 -26.15 8.23 -15.72
N PRO A 192 -25.05 8.69 -16.35
CA PRO A 192 -25.07 9.13 -17.73
C PRO A 192 -25.39 7.95 -18.65
N LYS A 193 -25.90 8.27 -19.85
CA LYS A 193 -26.06 7.28 -20.91
C LYS A 193 -24.67 6.88 -21.41
N THR A 194 -24.54 5.63 -21.83
CA THR A 194 -23.32 5.10 -22.42
C THR A 194 -23.08 5.75 -23.80
N GLY A 195 -21.87 6.27 -24.01
CA GLY A 195 -21.43 6.82 -25.30
C GLY A 195 -20.72 5.79 -26.18
N ASP A 196 -20.24 6.26 -27.33
CA ASP A 196 -19.56 5.40 -28.33
C ASP A 196 -18.28 4.75 -27.80
N ASP A 197 -17.56 5.42 -26.89
CA ASP A 197 -16.34 4.94 -26.25
C ASP A 197 -16.55 4.05 -25.03
N PHE A 198 -17.78 3.58 -24.77
CA PHE A 198 -18.14 2.86 -23.54
C PHE A 198 -17.24 1.64 -23.28
N ALA A 199 -16.91 0.87 -24.32
CA ALA A 199 -16.02 -0.30 -24.18
C ALA A 199 -14.61 0.06 -23.67
N LYS A 200 -14.09 1.24 -24.04
CA LYS A 200 -12.82 1.77 -23.53
C LYS A 200 -12.91 2.01 -22.02
N PHE A 201 -14.00 2.62 -21.56
CA PHE A 201 -14.18 2.89 -20.13
C PHE A 201 -14.44 1.63 -19.32
N GLN A 202 -15.18 0.64 -19.87
CA GLN A 202 -15.27 -0.69 -19.24
C GLN A 202 -13.89 -1.32 -19.04
N GLN A 203 -12.97 -1.15 -20.00
CA GLN A 203 -11.60 -1.67 -19.87
C GLN A 203 -10.82 -0.92 -18.76
N ILE A 204 -10.99 0.40 -18.61
CA ILE A 204 -10.42 1.18 -17.51
C ILE A 204 -10.93 0.67 -16.16
N ILE A 205 -12.24 0.44 -16.03
CA ILE A 205 -12.82 -0.12 -14.79
C ILE A 205 -12.23 -1.49 -14.45
N LYS A 206 -12.04 -2.36 -15.45
CA LYS A 206 -11.41 -3.68 -15.27
C LYS A 206 -9.96 -3.55 -14.79
N GLN A 207 -9.20 -2.62 -15.36
CA GLN A 207 -7.80 -2.38 -14.97
C GLN A 207 -7.71 -1.83 -13.53
N HIS A 208 -8.57 -0.86 -13.17
CA HIS A 208 -8.66 -0.33 -11.80
C HIS A 208 -9.02 -1.42 -10.79
N TYR A 209 -10.02 -2.24 -11.12
CA TYR A 209 -10.43 -3.35 -10.27
C TYR A 209 -9.30 -4.39 -10.10
N SER A 210 -8.61 -4.74 -11.19
CA SER A 210 -7.48 -5.67 -11.15
C SER A 210 -6.37 -5.15 -10.24
N LEU A 211 -5.99 -3.87 -10.40
CA LEU A 211 -5.01 -3.24 -9.51
C LEU A 211 -5.49 -3.28 -8.05
N GLY A 212 -6.75 -2.91 -7.79
CA GLY A 212 -7.29 -2.94 -6.42
C GLY A 212 -7.23 -4.33 -5.79
N ARG A 213 -7.48 -5.39 -6.57
CA ARG A 213 -7.31 -6.78 -6.11
C ARG A 213 -5.85 -7.11 -5.82
N GLU A 214 -4.93 -6.67 -6.67
CA GLU A 214 -3.48 -6.84 -6.48
C GLU A 214 -2.98 -6.12 -5.22
N LEU A 215 -3.52 -4.94 -4.93
CA LEU A 215 -3.22 -4.14 -3.73
C LEU A 215 -3.89 -4.69 -2.46
N GLY A 216 -4.64 -5.79 -2.54
CA GLY A 216 -5.27 -6.44 -1.39
C GLY A 216 -6.56 -5.76 -0.90
N ILE A 217 -7.21 -4.92 -1.73
CA ILE A 217 -8.47 -4.27 -1.34
C ILE A 217 -9.57 -5.32 -1.20
N SER A 218 -10.17 -5.37 -0.01
CA SER A 218 -11.30 -6.25 0.32
C SER A 218 -12.63 -5.52 0.49
N GLY A 219 -12.62 -4.17 0.55
CA GLY A 219 -13.79 -3.33 0.74
C GLY A 219 -13.58 -1.90 0.28
N THR A 220 -14.66 -1.12 0.21
CA THR A 220 -14.64 0.30 -0.19
C THR A 220 -15.31 1.20 0.84
N PRO A 221 -14.85 2.47 0.94
CA PRO A 221 -13.68 3.03 0.28
C PRO A 221 -12.38 2.43 0.79
N ALA A 222 -11.33 2.39 -0.04
CA ALA A 222 -9.95 2.13 0.39
C ALA A 222 -9.12 3.36 0.00
N ILE A 223 -8.52 4.01 0.99
CA ILE A 223 -7.80 5.27 0.84
C ILE A 223 -6.30 4.96 0.84
N PHE A 224 -5.60 5.31 -0.23
CA PHE A 224 -4.15 5.24 -0.30
C PHE A 224 -3.54 6.62 -0.08
N LEU A 225 -2.65 6.70 0.89
CA LEU A 225 -1.88 7.90 1.21
C LEU A 225 -0.78 8.14 0.15
N PRO A 226 -0.16 9.32 0.09
CA PRO A 226 0.91 9.62 -0.89
C PRO A 226 2.08 8.65 -0.83
N ASN A 227 2.42 8.13 0.35
CA ASN A 227 3.47 7.15 0.56
C ASN A 227 3.07 5.70 0.17
N GLY A 228 1.79 5.48 -0.22
CA GLY A 228 1.24 4.17 -0.62
C GLY A 228 0.70 3.31 0.53
N GLU A 229 0.68 3.83 1.75
CA GLU A 229 -0.04 3.17 2.85
C GLU A 229 -1.55 3.17 2.59
N MET A 230 -2.21 2.07 2.94
CA MET A 230 -3.65 1.92 2.76
C MET A 230 -4.39 2.08 4.08
N ILE A 231 -5.42 2.93 4.06
CA ILE A 231 -6.42 3.03 5.11
C ILE A 231 -7.69 2.36 4.59
N GLY A 232 -8.11 1.27 5.22
CA GLY A 232 -9.35 0.58 4.91
C GLY A 232 -10.56 1.31 5.49
N GLY A 233 -11.55 1.58 4.63
CA GLY A 233 -12.79 2.23 5.04
C GLY A 233 -12.76 3.76 4.95
N TYR A 234 -13.84 4.36 5.46
CA TYR A 234 -14.05 5.80 5.47
C TYR A 234 -13.31 6.46 6.63
N LEU A 235 -12.64 7.56 6.35
CA LEU A 235 -12.03 8.44 7.35
C LEU A 235 -12.51 9.89 7.11
N PRO A 236 -13.06 10.60 8.13
CA PRO A 236 -13.47 11.99 7.99
C PRO A 236 -12.31 12.92 7.61
N PRO A 237 -12.57 14.09 6.98
CA PRO A 237 -11.54 15.03 6.53
C PRO A 237 -10.51 15.40 7.61
N GLU A 238 -10.98 15.74 8.81
CA GLU A 238 -10.13 16.15 9.94
C GLU A 238 -9.23 15.01 10.44
N GLN A 239 -9.73 13.77 10.41
CA GLN A 239 -8.94 12.60 10.80
C GLN A 239 -7.94 12.23 9.70
N LEU A 240 -8.34 12.36 8.43
CA LEU A 240 -7.46 12.06 7.31
C LEU A 240 -6.26 13.04 7.26
N VAL A 241 -6.50 14.35 7.46
CA VAL A 241 -5.41 15.33 7.49
C VAL A 241 -4.45 15.09 8.66
N GLN A 242 -4.96 14.66 9.83
CA GLN A 242 -4.09 14.30 10.96
C GLN A 242 -3.20 13.09 10.62
N ARG A 243 -3.75 12.11 9.92
CA ARG A 243 -2.98 10.94 9.45
C ARG A 243 -1.93 11.33 8.41
N LEU A 244 -2.28 12.23 7.48
CA LEU A 244 -1.37 12.74 6.45
C LEU A 244 -0.20 13.54 7.01
N LYS A 245 -0.37 14.20 8.15
CA LYS A 245 0.71 14.94 8.85
C LYS A 245 1.72 14.02 9.55
N GLN A 246 1.44 12.72 9.63
CA GLN A 246 2.29 11.74 10.31
C GLN A 246 3.21 10.95 9.36
N ILE A 247 3.12 11.16 8.05
CA ILE A 247 3.88 10.45 7.01
C ILE A 247 4.96 11.32 6.39
#